data_36ead9dde079aa78b36713e385d35a1f
#
_entry.id   36ead9dde079aa78b36713e385d35a1f
#
_cell.length_a   1.000
_cell.length_b   1.000
_cell.length_c   1.000
_cell.angle_alpha   90.00
_cell.angle_beta   90.00
_cell.angle_gamma   90.00
#
_symmetry.space_group_name_H-M   'P 1'
#
loop_
_entity.id
_entity.type
_entity.pdbx_description
1 polymer ?
#
loop_
_entity_poly.entity_id
_entity_poly.type
_entity_poly.pdbx_seq_one_letter_code
_entity_poly.pdbx_strand_id
1 'polypeptide(L)'
;MIDLVAGEILAEVTRSGMVESSHWGHLVLIDADGSVSFSMGNTSLRIYPRSSIKAIQTSAMVRLGLPLEPRLLAVVAASHSGSQMHQSA
;
A
#
# COMPACT_ATOMS: atom_id res chain seq x y z
N MET A 1 2.23 -21.71 -13.00
CA MET A 1 2.62 -20.69 -13.99
C MET A 1 2.33 -19.29 -13.42
N ILE A 2 3.25 -18.36 -13.54
CA ILE A 2 3.05 -16.98 -13.10
C ILE A 2 2.15 -16.26 -14.10
N ASP A 3 1.08 -15.65 -13.60
CA ASP A 3 0.26 -14.72 -14.38
C ASP A 3 0.94 -13.35 -14.31
N LEU A 4 1.35 -12.80 -15.46
CA LEU A 4 2.09 -11.55 -15.50
C LEU A 4 1.29 -10.35 -15.00
N VAL A 5 -0.05 -10.42 -15.03
CA VAL A 5 -0.91 -9.36 -14.53
C VAL A 5 -1.30 -9.61 -13.07
N ALA A 6 -1.78 -10.81 -12.75
CA ALA A 6 -2.21 -11.15 -11.39
C ALA A 6 -1.04 -11.38 -10.44
N GLY A 7 0.10 -11.84 -10.95
CA GLY A 7 1.27 -12.12 -10.15
C GLY A 7 1.27 -13.51 -9.54
N GLU A 8 1.64 -13.59 -8.28
CA GLU A 8 1.73 -14.84 -7.53
C GLU A 8 0.84 -14.75 -6.29
N ILE A 9 0.52 -15.91 -5.71
CA ILE A 9 -0.26 -15.95 -4.47
C ILE A 9 0.59 -15.38 -3.34
N LEU A 10 0.13 -14.27 -2.75
CA LEU A 10 0.81 -13.61 -1.64
C LEU A 10 0.25 -14.02 -0.29
N ALA A 11 -1.04 -14.34 -0.23
CA ALA A 11 -1.71 -14.71 1.01
C ALA A 11 -2.89 -15.61 0.71
N GLU A 12 -3.22 -16.44 1.68
CA GLU A 12 -4.38 -17.32 1.60
C GLU A 12 -5.16 -17.20 2.90
N VAL A 13 -6.49 -17.21 2.78
CA VAL A 13 -7.38 -17.29 3.94
C VAL A 13 -7.82 -18.76 4.07
N THR A 14 -7.62 -19.34 5.25
CA THR A 14 -8.02 -20.72 5.50
C THR A 14 -9.13 -20.77 6.53
N ARG A 15 -10.01 -21.75 6.38
CA ARG A 15 -11.07 -22.05 7.34
C ARG A 15 -11.18 -23.56 7.48
N SER A 16 -11.16 -24.04 8.73
CA SER A 16 -11.27 -25.47 9.04
C SER A 16 -10.26 -26.32 8.24
N GLY A 17 -9.01 -25.80 8.08
CA GLY A 17 -7.96 -26.50 7.38
C GLY A 17 -8.05 -26.45 5.85
N MET A 18 -9.01 -25.72 5.30
CA MET A 18 -9.19 -25.58 3.86
C MET A 18 -8.94 -24.15 3.42
N VAL A 19 -8.36 -23.96 2.23
CA VAL A 19 -8.18 -22.65 1.63
C VAL A 19 -9.54 -22.12 1.18
N GLU A 20 -9.97 -20.99 1.79
CA GLU A 20 -11.23 -20.34 1.46
C GLU A 20 -11.05 -19.31 0.35
N SER A 21 -9.96 -18.55 0.38
CA SER A 21 -9.65 -17.56 -0.66
C SER A 21 -8.15 -17.39 -0.81
N SER A 22 -7.74 -16.93 -1.99
CA SER A 22 -6.35 -16.65 -2.30
C SER A 22 -6.23 -15.21 -2.80
N HIS A 23 -5.14 -14.55 -2.42
CA HIS A 23 -4.89 -13.16 -2.80
C HIS A 23 -3.61 -13.11 -3.63
N TRP A 24 -3.74 -12.69 -4.86
CA TRP A 24 -2.66 -12.63 -5.84
C TRP A 24 -2.13 -11.21 -5.95
N GLY A 25 -0.87 -11.09 -6.24
CA GLY A 25 -0.27 -9.78 -6.42
C GLY A 25 1.21 -9.85 -6.69
N HIS A 26 1.85 -8.69 -6.55
CA HIS A 26 3.28 -8.52 -6.77
C HIS A 26 3.88 -7.92 -5.52
N LEU A 27 5.10 -8.33 -5.20
CA LEU A 27 5.76 -7.87 -3.98
C LEU A 27 7.23 -7.65 -4.27
N VAL A 28 7.78 -6.56 -3.74
CA VAL A 28 9.22 -6.29 -3.81
C VAL A 28 9.68 -5.75 -2.46
N LEU A 29 10.80 -6.31 -1.98
CA LEU A 29 11.49 -5.79 -0.81
C LEU A 29 12.82 -5.18 -1.26
N ILE A 30 13.05 -3.94 -0.85
CA ILE A 30 14.22 -3.18 -1.23
C ILE A 30 15.03 -2.86 0.02
N ASP A 31 16.34 -3.12 -0.03
CA ASP A 31 17.26 -2.78 1.05
C ASP A 31 17.52 -1.29 1.09
N ALA A 32 18.17 -0.84 2.16
CA ALA A 32 18.47 0.58 2.35
C ALA A 32 19.36 1.16 1.25
N ASP A 33 20.17 0.32 0.57
CA ASP A 33 21.02 0.74 -0.53
C ASP A 33 20.29 0.77 -1.88
N GLY A 34 18.99 0.44 -1.90
CA GLY A 34 18.18 0.42 -3.12
C GLY A 34 18.19 -0.91 -3.87
N SER A 35 18.94 -1.91 -3.40
CA SER A 35 18.94 -3.22 -4.05
C SER A 35 17.71 -4.04 -3.69
N VAL A 36 17.29 -4.92 -4.62
CA VAL A 36 16.14 -5.81 -4.38
C VAL A 36 16.61 -7.02 -3.59
N SER A 37 16.07 -7.21 -2.38
CA SER A 37 16.39 -8.37 -1.55
C SER A 37 15.44 -9.53 -1.78
N PHE A 38 14.22 -9.27 -2.23
CA PHE A 38 13.22 -10.30 -2.49
C PHE A 38 12.15 -9.74 -3.42
N SER A 39 11.63 -10.57 -4.32
CA SER A 39 10.53 -10.18 -5.19
C SER A 39 9.66 -11.38 -5.55
N MET A 40 8.38 -11.12 -5.75
CA MET A 40 7.40 -12.09 -6.25
C MET A 40 6.55 -11.42 -7.33
N GLY A 41 6.22 -12.17 -8.37
CA GLY A 41 5.44 -11.67 -9.49
C GLY A 41 6.26 -10.78 -10.42
N ASN A 42 5.58 -9.87 -11.12
CA ASN A 42 6.21 -8.94 -12.05
C ASN A 42 6.31 -7.55 -11.42
N THR A 43 7.47 -7.25 -10.82
CA THR A 43 7.69 -5.99 -10.11
C THR A 43 7.97 -4.81 -11.04
N SER A 44 8.05 -5.05 -12.35
CA SER A 44 8.18 -3.99 -13.36
C SER A 44 6.84 -3.60 -13.96
N LEU A 45 5.74 -4.23 -13.54
CA LEU A 45 4.41 -3.94 -14.02
C LEU A 45 3.98 -2.54 -13.59
N ARG A 46 3.42 -1.78 -14.53
CA ARG A 46 2.87 -0.46 -14.21
C ARG A 46 1.53 -0.62 -13.53
N ILE A 47 1.34 0.10 -12.45
CA ILE A 47 0.11 0.05 -11.66
C ILE A 47 -0.36 1.47 -11.33
N TYR A 48 -1.63 1.58 -10.96
CA TYR A 48 -2.16 2.80 -10.34
C TYR A 48 -2.10 2.59 -8.83
N PRO A 49 -1.20 3.29 -8.11
CA PRO A 49 -1.04 3.08 -6.67
C PRO A 49 -2.23 3.59 -5.86
N ARG A 50 -3.03 4.49 -6.44
CA ARG A 50 -4.20 5.06 -5.78
C ARG A 50 -3.83 5.59 -4.38
N SER A 51 -4.65 5.29 -3.37
CA SER A 51 -4.42 5.77 -2.02
C SER A 51 -3.26 5.08 -1.29
N SER A 52 -2.67 4.05 -1.85
CA SER A 52 -1.58 3.35 -1.20
C SER A 52 -0.31 4.19 -1.04
N ILE A 53 -0.17 5.28 -1.84
CA ILE A 53 0.98 6.18 -1.71
C ILE A 53 0.73 7.34 -0.74
N LYS A 54 -0.42 7.39 -0.08
CA LYS A 54 -0.77 8.50 0.81
C LYS A 54 0.22 8.68 1.96
N ALA A 55 0.75 7.59 2.50
CA ALA A 55 1.74 7.67 3.57
C ALA A 55 3.01 8.38 3.10
N ILE A 56 3.47 8.11 1.89
CA ILE A 56 4.65 8.75 1.31
C ILE A 56 4.36 10.23 1.06
N GLN A 57 3.20 10.55 0.50
CA GLN A 57 2.80 11.94 0.25
C GLN A 57 2.72 12.72 1.56
N THR A 58 2.14 12.13 2.61
CA THR A 58 2.02 12.77 3.92
C THR A 58 3.39 12.98 4.55
N SER A 59 4.30 12.02 4.42
CA SER A 59 5.68 12.16 4.90
C SER A 59 6.39 13.34 4.22
N ALA A 60 6.19 13.53 2.92
CA ALA A 60 6.76 14.65 2.20
C ALA A 60 6.18 15.98 2.72
N MET A 61 4.88 16.04 2.98
CA MET A 61 4.24 17.23 3.53
C MET A 61 4.81 17.60 4.89
N VAL A 62 5.02 16.61 5.76
CA VAL A 62 5.61 16.83 7.09
C VAL A 62 7.04 17.38 6.96
N ARG A 63 7.84 16.82 6.04
CA ARG A 63 9.20 17.30 5.80
C ARG A 63 9.24 18.74 5.28
N LEU A 64 8.17 19.16 4.58
CA LEU A 64 8.05 20.53 4.08
C LEU A 64 7.44 21.48 5.12
N GLY A 65 7.15 20.97 6.32
CA GLY A 65 6.72 21.81 7.44
C GLY A 65 5.23 21.84 7.72
N LEU A 66 4.48 20.84 7.29
CA LEU A 66 3.05 20.77 7.60
C LEU A 66 2.84 20.58 9.12
N PRO A 67 2.29 21.60 9.85
CA PRO A 67 2.24 21.56 11.31
C PRO A 67 0.91 20.98 11.82
N LEU A 68 0.61 19.74 11.50
CA LEU A 68 -0.63 19.10 11.93
C LEU A 68 -0.40 18.14 13.10
N GLU A 69 -1.41 18.08 13.99
CA GLU A 69 -1.46 17.09 15.05
C GLU A 69 -1.54 15.67 14.48
N PRO A 70 -1.09 14.64 15.23
CA PRO A 70 -1.14 13.25 14.72
C PRO A 70 -2.51 12.81 14.23
N ARG A 71 -3.58 13.24 14.90
CA ARG A 71 -4.94 12.91 14.48
C ARG A 71 -5.27 13.46 13.09
N LEU A 72 -4.88 14.70 12.83
CA LEU A 72 -5.11 15.35 11.53
C LEU A 72 -4.20 14.79 10.45
N LEU A 73 -2.96 14.43 10.81
CA LEU A 73 -2.07 13.73 9.88
C LEU A 73 -2.64 12.39 9.45
N ALA A 74 -3.29 11.66 10.36
CA ALA A 74 -3.92 10.40 10.04
C ALA A 74 -5.05 10.59 9.00
N VAL A 75 -5.84 11.66 9.12
CA VAL A 75 -6.88 11.99 8.14
C VAL A 75 -6.26 12.30 6.78
N VAL A 76 -5.20 13.09 6.75
CA VAL A 76 -4.50 13.44 5.51
C VAL A 76 -3.93 12.21 4.83
N ALA A 77 -3.36 11.27 5.62
CA ALA A 77 -2.77 10.05 5.09
C ALA A 77 -3.80 9.01 4.68
N ALA A 78 -5.04 9.12 5.15
CA ALA A 78 -6.09 8.15 4.85
C ALA A 78 -6.75 8.41 3.50
N SER A 79 -7.34 7.37 2.93
CA SER A 79 -8.21 7.51 1.77
C SER A 79 -9.56 8.04 2.22
N HIS A 80 -10.02 9.16 1.64
CA HIS A 80 -11.30 9.74 2.01
C HIS A 80 -11.92 10.50 0.84
N SER A 81 -13.22 10.74 0.96
CA SER A 81 -14.00 11.45 -0.07
C SER A 81 -14.09 12.95 0.17
N GLY A 82 -13.46 13.48 1.22
CA GLY A 82 -13.58 14.88 1.59
C GLY A 82 -14.94 15.19 2.23
N SER A 83 -15.60 14.19 2.82
CA SER A 83 -16.89 14.38 3.49
C SER A 83 -16.79 15.39 4.64
N GLN A 84 -17.95 15.88 5.11
CA GLN A 84 -17.98 16.81 6.23
C GLN A 84 -17.25 16.25 7.46
N MET A 85 -17.39 14.95 7.72
CA MET A 85 -16.69 14.29 8.82
C MET A 85 -15.17 14.43 8.67
N HIS A 86 -14.64 14.23 7.48
CA HIS A 86 -13.19 14.37 7.23
C HIS A 86 -12.75 15.82 7.32
N GLN A 87 -13.56 16.76 6.83
CA GLN A 87 -13.24 18.18 6.84
C GLN A 87 -13.26 18.76 8.26
N SER A 88 -14.11 18.24 9.14
CA SER A 88 -14.22 18.73 10.51
C SER A 88 -13.26 18.08 11.48
N ALA A 89 -12.48 17.09 11.05
CA ALA A 89 -11.46 16.43 11.88
C ALA A 89 -10.25 17.37 12.14
#